data_fd90dab91889070d1ed14d74eda9fc05
#
_entry.id   fd90dab91889070d1ed14d74eda9fc05
#
_cell.length_a   1.000
_cell.length_b   1.000
_cell.length_c   1.000
_cell.angle_alpha   90.00
_cell.angle_beta   90.00
_cell.angle_gamma   90.00
#
_symmetry.space_group_name_H-M   'P 1'
#
loop_
_entity.id
_entity.type
_entity.pdbx_description
1 polymer ?
#
loop_
_entity_poly.entity_id
_entity_poly.type
_entity_poly.pdbx_seq_one_letter_code
_entity_poly.pdbx_strand_id
1 'polypeptide(L)'
;NNNIQNFNDHNQLDTQLSKSDISEILKNQLNVQSYKVKQVHAPNTVEKVLEMINAHLPILPLVSIIRKSVAPQVKSDIGKVITEFEKLDKVEVLHTLKTAKKFRLIYDEASSSSSFIDLFEKDLEISFSVKEGYVYAEKENLIIFMSTNRDQNLITQGLVRDLARNLQQLRKEKSYNPTEILSTAYIADLEQDEVSSLSLHTTDLTYLVRVQSLVLSQKKKEDIEYKTIEIDGREISISIN
;
A
#
# COMPACT_ATOMS: atom_id res chain seq x y z
N ASN A 1 -33.22 -5.96 6.10
CA ASN A 1 -33.18 -7.41 6.32
C ASN A 1 -33.02 -8.12 4.96
N ASN A 2 -31.86 -8.08 4.32
CA ASN A 2 -31.49 -9.03 3.25
C ASN A 2 -30.20 -8.51 2.63
N ASN A 3 -29.06 -8.82 3.22
CA ASN A 3 -27.77 -8.78 2.49
C ASN A 3 -26.59 -9.33 3.32
N ILE A 4 -26.85 -10.20 4.30
CA ILE A 4 -25.80 -10.93 5.04
C ILE A 4 -25.67 -12.40 4.60
N GLN A 5 -26.51 -12.86 3.67
CA GLN A 5 -26.55 -14.28 3.30
C GLN A 5 -25.61 -14.70 2.14
N ASN A 6 -24.99 -13.77 1.42
CA ASN A 6 -24.16 -14.17 0.26
C ASN A 6 -22.66 -14.38 0.58
N PHE A 7 -22.25 -14.34 1.84
CA PHE A 7 -20.88 -14.69 2.25
C PHE A 7 -20.75 -16.15 2.73
N ASN A 8 -21.86 -16.87 2.88
CA ASN A 8 -21.84 -18.23 3.42
C ASN A 8 -21.74 -19.33 2.36
N ASP A 9 -21.95 -19.03 1.08
CA ASP A 9 -21.87 -20.06 0.02
C ASP A 9 -20.42 -20.39 -0.43
N HIS A 10 -19.42 -19.64 0.04
CA HIS A 10 -18.00 -20.02 -0.11
C HIS A 10 -17.48 -20.94 1.00
N ASN A 11 -18.30 -21.26 2.00
CA ASN A 11 -17.90 -22.11 3.13
C ASN A 11 -17.76 -23.60 2.79
N GLN A 12 -18.04 -24.04 1.57
CA GLN A 12 -17.80 -25.45 1.18
C GLN A 12 -16.37 -25.72 0.66
N LEU A 13 -15.60 -24.67 0.34
CA LEU A 13 -14.16 -24.80 0.01
C LEU A 13 -13.26 -24.58 1.23
N ASP A 14 -13.80 -24.03 2.32
CA ASP A 14 -13.03 -23.62 3.53
C ASP A 14 -12.71 -24.78 4.49
N THR A 15 -13.15 -25.99 4.20
CA THR A 15 -12.96 -27.14 5.13
C THR A 15 -11.57 -27.76 5.06
N GLN A 16 -10.66 -27.29 4.20
CA GLN A 16 -9.32 -27.89 4.04
C GLN A 16 -8.12 -26.93 4.25
N LEU A 17 -8.33 -25.62 4.28
CA LEU A 17 -7.25 -24.66 4.50
C LEU A 17 -7.38 -23.98 5.87
N SER A 18 -6.31 -23.97 6.65
CA SER A 18 -6.28 -23.22 7.91
C SER A 18 -6.28 -21.69 7.66
N LYS A 19 -6.66 -20.88 8.65
CA LYS A 19 -6.53 -19.41 8.54
C LYS A 19 -5.10 -18.97 8.25
N SER A 20 -4.09 -19.74 8.70
CA SER A 20 -2.67 -19.51 8.41
C SER A 20 -2.37 -19.72 6.93
N ASP A 21 -2.90 -20.78 6.32
CA ASP A 21 -2.65 -21.12 4.91
C ASP A 21 -3.27 -20.07 3.98
N ILE A 22 -4.51 -19.63 4.28
CA ILE A 22 -5.17 -18.54 3.54
C ILE A 22 -4.37 -17.24 3.67
N SER A 23 -3.88 -16.94 4.88
CA SER A 23 -3.05 -15.75 5.13
C SER A 23 -1.76 -15.77 4.32
N GLU A 24 -1.11 -16.91 4.25
CA GLU A 24 0.13 -17.09 3.49
C GLU A 24 -0.12 -16.98 1.97
N ILE A 25 -1.17 -17.62 1.47
CA ILE A 25 -1.58 -17.51 0.07
C ILE A 25 -1.85 -16.05 -0.30
N LEU A 26 -2.61 -15.32 0.52
CA LEU A 26 -2.90 -13.91 0.25
C LEU A 26 -1.64 -13.03 0.28
N LYS A 27 -0.72 -13.25 1.23
CA LYS A 27 0.57 -12.53 1.25
C LYS A 27 1.36 -12.77 -0.03
N ASN A 28 1.45 -14.02 -0.46
CA ASN A 28 2.17 -14.40 -1.67
C ASN A 28 1.51 -13.82 -2.93
N GLN A 29 0.19 -13.86 -3.03
CA GLN A 29 -0.56 -13.30 -4.17
C GLN A 29 -0.46 -11.77 -4.24
N LEU A 30 -0.56 -11.09 -3.10
CA LEU A 30 -0.45 -9.64 -3.02
C LEU A 30 1.01 -9.15 -3.01
N ASN A 31 1.97 -10.06 -2.87
CA ASN A 31 3.39 -9.73 -2.75
C ASN A 31 3.68 -8.75 -1.60
N VAL A 32 3.11 -8.98 -0.44
CA VAL A 32 3.27 -8.15 0.76
C VAL A 32 3.75 -8.96 1.96
N GLN A 33 4.55 -8.35 2.83
CA GLN A 33 5.02 -9.01 4.06
C GLN A 33 3.90 -9.24 5.07
N SER A 34 2.96 -8.30 5.16
CA SER A 34 1.82 -8.39 6.06
C SER A 34 0.63 -7.64 5.52
N TYR A 35 -0.56 -8.05 5.91
CA TYR A 35 -1.79 -7.32 5.66
C TYR A 35 -2.69 -7.36 6.90
N LYS A 36 -3.59 -6.37 7.00
CA LYS A 36 -4.65 -6.33 8.01
C LYS A 36 -5.95 -5.97 7.31
N VAL A 37 -7.00 -6.71 7.61
CA VAL A 37 -8.34 -6.40 7.13
C VAL A 37 -9.11 -5.68 8.24
N LYS A 38 -9.66 -4.51 7.93
CA LYS A 38 -10.56 -3.76 8.81
C LYS A 38 -11.77 -3.35 7.99
N GLN A 39 -12.95 -3.54 8.55
CA GLN A 39 -14.18 -3.08 7.93
C GLN A 39 -14.35 -1.60 8.25
N VAL A 40 -14.43 -0.77 7.23
CA VAL A 40 -14.74 0.67 7.34
C VAL A 40 -15.77 1.04 6.26
N HIS A 41 -16.59 2.02 6.56
CA HIS A 41 -17.57 2.53 5.60
C HIS A 41 -16.95 3.68 4.78
N ALA A 42 -17.50 3.98 3.61
CA ALA A 42 -16.98 5.02 2.72
C ALA A 42 -16.85 6.40 3.42
N PRO A 43 -15.74 7.13 3.26
CA PRO A 43 -15.36 8.25 4.12
C PRO A 43 -15.87 9.60 3.61
N ASN A 44 -17.15 9.87 3.80
CA ASN A 44 -17.76 11.16 3.46
C ASN A 44 -18.57 11.79 4.60
N THR A 45 -18.40 11.30 5.81
CA THR A 45 -19.03 11.84 7.02
C THR A 45 -18.03 11.97 8.15
N VAL A 46 -18.31 12.85 9.12
CA VAL A 46 -17.52 13.00 10.36
C VAL A 46 -17.25 11.66 11.03
N GLU A 47 -18.30 10.85 11.17
CA GLU A 47 -18.20 9.57 11.89
C GLU A 47 -17.26 8.58 11.20
N LYS A 48 -17.40 8.47 9.89
CA LYS A 48 -16.59 7.51 9.09
C LYS A 48 -15.11 7.89 9.03
N VAL A 49 -14.78 9.16 8.88
CA VAL A 49 -13.38 9.61 8.91
C VAL A 49 -12.77 9.39 10.29
N LEU A 50 -13.51 9.65 11.37
CA LEU A 50 -13.05 9.36 12.72
C LEU A 50 -12.87 7.87 12.99
N GLU A 51 -13.73 7.00 12.45
CA GLU A 51 -13.54 5.54 12.51
C GLU A 51 -12.24 5.13 11.83
N MET A 52 -11.92 5.68 10.66
CA MET A 52 -10.67 5.40 9.94
C MET A 52 -9.44 5.84 10.75
N ILE A 53 -9.50 7.03 11.38
CA ILE A 53 -8.42 7.54 12.25
C ILE A 53 -8.25 6.61 13.45
N ASN A 54 -9.34 6.25 14.14
CA ASN A 54 -9.32 5.36 15.31
C ASN A 54 -8.86 3.94 14.94
N ALA A 55 -9.12 3.52 13.71
CA ALA A 55 -8.60 2.26 13.16
C ALA A 55 -7.10 2.33 12.81
N HIS A 56 -6.44 3.48 13.04
CA HIS A 56 -5.04 3.73 12.72
C HIS A 56 -4.70 3.51 11.24
N LEU A 57 -5.63 3.86 10.35
CA LEU A 57 -5.37 3.83 8.92
C LEU A 57 -4.43 4.99 8.54
N PRO A 58 -3.62 4.85 7.49
CA PRO A 58 -2.63 5.86 7.10
C PRO A 58 -3.29 7.03 6.35
N ILE A 59 -4.22 7.72 6.99
CA ILE A 59 -4.94 8.85 6.41
C ILE A 59 -4.67 10.16 7.16
N LEU A 60 -4.89 11.27 6.45
CA LEU A 60 -4.98 12.62 6.98
C LEU A 60 -6.37 13.16 6.62
N PRO A 61 -7.16 13.63 7.58
CA PRO A 61 -8.47 14.20 7.28
C PRO A 61 -8.31 15.50 6.51
N LEU A 62 -9.09 15.66 5.46
CA LEU A 62 -9.26 16.89 4.71
C LEU A 62 -10.64 17.42 4.99
N VAL A 63 -10.71 18.59 5.60
CA VAL A 63 -11.95 19.25 5.93
C VAL A 63 -11.90 20.69 5.44
N SER A 64 -12.83 21.08 4.61
CA SER A 64 -12.91 22.45 4.06
C SER A 64 -14.33 23.00 4.19
N ILE A 65 -14.43 24.32 4.20
CA ILE A 65 -15.74 25.02 4.26
C ILE A 65 -16.39 25.05 2.88
N ILE A 66 -17.64 24.63 2.82
CA ILE A 66 -18.49 24.82 1.62
C ILE A 66 -18.91 26.28 1.53
N ARG A 67 -18.21 27.05 0.70
CA ARG A 67 -18.47 28.51 0.57
C ARG A 67 -19.94 28.86 0.34
N LYS A 68 -20.63 28.09 -0.50
CA LYS A 68 -22.05 28.33 -0.84
C LYS A 68 -22.98 28.21 0.38
N SER A 69 -22.64 27.37 1.35
CA SER A 69 -23.40 27.16 2.58
C SER A 69 -23.16 28.27 3.60
N VAL A 70 -21.91 28.73 3.71
CA VAL A 70 -21.46 29.65 4.78
C VAL A 70 -21.53 31.11 4.37
N ALA A 71 -21.24 31.45 3.11
CA ALA A 71 -21.23 32.83 2.64
C ALA A 71 -22.50 33.66 2.93
N PRO A 72 -23.72 33.11 2.83
CA PRO A 72 -24.94 33.87 3.17
C PRO A 72 -24.97 34.34 4.64
N GLN A 73 -24.32 33.64 5.55
CA GLN A 73 -24.31 33.93 6.98
C GLN A 73 -23.29 34.99 7.37
N VAL A 74 -22.11 35.01 6.71
CA VAL A 74 -20.98 35.89 7.06
C VAL A 74 -20.67 36.96 6.00
N LYS A 75 -21.35 36.91 4.87
CA LYS A 75 -21.26 37.93 3.77
C LYS A 75 -19.80 38.20 3.35
N SER A 76 -19.31 39.43 3.58
CA SER A 76 -17.97 39.89 3.20
C SER A 76 -16.83 39.16 3.98
N ASP A 77 -17.13 38.61 5.15
CA ASP A 77 -16.10 38.02 6.04
C ASP A 77 -15.79 36.56 5.73
N ILE A 78 -16.37 35.98 4.67
CA ILE A 78 -16.12 34.59 4.28
C ILE A 78 -14.62 34.27 4.11
N GLY A 79 -13.82 35.23 3.65
CA GLY A 79 -12.38 35.07 3.53
C GLY A 79 -11.70 34.87 4.88
N LYS A 80 -12.07 35.67 5.89
CA LYS A 80 -11.55 35.55 7.27
C LYS A 80 -11.95 34.20 7.86
N VAL A 81 -13.20 33.82 7.70
CA VAL A 81 -13.74 32.55 8.20
C VAL A 81 -12.95 31.35 7.65
N ILE A 82 -12.66 31.34 6.35
CA ILE A 82 -11.86 30.27 5.73
C ILE A 82 -10.44 30.28 6.27
N THR A 83 -9.80 31.46 6.33
CA THR A 83 -8.41 31.57 6.82
C THR A 83 -8.26 31.11 8.26
N GLU A 84 -9.20 31.46 9.14
CA GLU A 84 -9.17 31.00 10.53
C GLU A 84 -9.47 29.49 10.63
N PHE A 85 -10.41 28.97 9.83
CA PHE A 85 -10.69 27.55 9.78
C PHE A 85 -9.51 26.72 9.30
N GLU A 86 -8.71 27.20 8.34
CA GLU A 86 -7.55 26.51 7.83
C GLU A 86 -6.45 26.29 8.89
N LYS A 87 -6.36 27.16 9.89
CA LYS A 87 -5.40 27.06 11.00
C LYS A 87 -5.73 25.97 12.01
N LEU A 88 -6.96 25.49 12.04
CA LEU A 88 -7.44 24.53 13.04
C LEU A 88 -6.97 23.12 12.78
N ASP A 89 -6.79 22.35 13.85
CA ASP A 89 -6.63 20.91 13.77
C ASP A 89 -7.94 20.25 13.28
N LYS A 90 -7.87 19.59 12.13
CA LYS A 90 -9.06 18.99 11.51
C LYS A 90 -9.58 17.79 12.28
N VAL A 91 -8.72 17.08 13.03
CA VAL A 91 -9.15 15.97 13.89
C VAL A 91 -9.99 16.49 15.06
N GLU A 92 -9.54 17.60 15.69
CA GLU A 92 -10.28 18.24 16.79
C GLU A 92 -11.64 18.78 16.32
N VAL A 93 -11.68 19.42 15.14
CA VAL A 93 -12.93 19.87 14.51
C VAL A 93 -13.89 18.71 14.31
N LEU A 94 -13.43 17.58 13.76
CA LEU A 94 -14.27 16.40 13.56
C LEU A 94 -14.78 15.80 14.87
N HIS A 95 -13.94 15.73 15.92
CA HIS A 95 -14.37 15.26 17.24
C HIS A 95 -15.44 16.17 17.86
N THR A 96 -15.26 17.49 17.74
CA THR A 96 -16.25 18.47 18.23
C THR A 96 -17.56 18.36 17.48
N LEU A 97 -17.52 18.20 16.17
CA LEU A 97 -18.73 17.99 15.35
C LEU A 97 -19.45 16.67 15.72
N LYS A 98 -18.71 15.59 15.98
CA LYS A 98 -19.32 14.33 16.41
C LYS A 98 -20.06 14.46 17.75
N THR A 99 -19.46 15.15 18.72
CA THR A 99 -19.98 15.26 20.10
C THR A 99 -21.03 16.36 20.25
N ALA A 100 -20.70 17.59 19.80
CA ALA A 100 -21.56 18.77 19.99
C ALA A 100 -22.50 19.02 18.81
N LYS A 101 -22.38 18.25 17.70
CA LYS A 101 -23.14 18.40 16.44
C LYS A 101 -22.94 19.75 15.72
N LYS A 102 -22.08 20.60 16.26
CA LYS A 102 -21.68 21.90 15.69
C LYS A 102 -20.27 22.26 16.15
N PHE A 103 -19.59 23.07 15.38
CA PHE A 103 -18.30 23.65 15.70
C PHE A 103 -18.38 25.16 15.68
N ARG A 104 -18.05 25.85 16.79
CA ARG A 104 -18.02 27.29 16.85
C ARG A 104 -16.65 27.84 16.45
N LEU A 105 -16.62 28.57 15.34
CA LEU A 105 -15.43 29.25 14.84
C LEU A 105 -15.51 30.75 15.14
N ILE A 106 -14.51 31.27 15.86
CA ILE A 106 -14.31 32.70 16.06
C ILE A 106 -13.38 33.17 14.93
N TYR A 107 -13.80 34.16 14.14
CA TYR A 107 -13.04 34.62 12.97
C TYR A 107 -12.66 36.10 13.01
N ASP A 108 -13.08 36.85 14.03
CA ASP A 108 -12.67 38.23 14.30
C ASP A 108 -12.66 38.50 15.80
N GLU A 109 -11.47 38.62 16.39
CA GLU A 109 -11.27 38.95 17.80
C GLU A 109 -11.03 40.45 18.04
N ALA A 110 -10.78 41.22 16.98
CA ALA A 110 -10.36 42.61 17.08
C ALA A 110 -11.49 43.63 17.26
N SER A 111 -12.75 43.21 17.05
CA SER A 111 -13.92 44.05 17.29
C SER A 111 -14.40 43.94 18.74
N SER A 112 -15.01 44.99 19.28
CA SER A 112 -15.55 45.04 20.64
C SER A 112 -16.56 43.93 21.00
N SER A 113 -16.97 43.15 20.00
CA SER A 113 -17.68 41.88 20.13
C SER A 113 -17.05 40.88 19.16
N SER A 114 -16.51 39.78 19.68
CA SER A 114 -15.95 38.70 18.85
C SER A 114 -16.99 38.17 17.86
N SER A 115 -16.64 38.16 16.58
CA SER A 115 -17.49 37.58 15.54
C SER A 115 -17.27 36.08 15.46
N PHE A 116 -18.34 35.30 15.47
CA PHE A 116 -18.28 33.85 15.37
C PHE A 116 -19.33 33.30 14.41
N ILE A 117 -19.12 32.07 13.99
CA ILE A 117 -20.09 31.26 13.23
C ILE A 117 -20.16 29.85 13.81
N ASP A 118 -21.37 29.30 13.91
CA ASP A 118 -21.57 27.89 14.23
C ASP A 118 -21.61 27.10 12.91
N LEU A 119 -20.61 26.23 12.69
CA LEU A 119 -20.49 25.35 11.53
C LEU A 119 -21.10 23.98 11.85
N PHE A 120 -21.82 23.41 10.91
CA PHE A 120 -22.40 22.08 10.99
C PHE A 120 -21.75 21.16 9.95
N GLU A 121 -21.90 19.84 10.07
CA GLU A 121 -21.37 18.88 9.12
C GLU A 121 -21.76 19.19 7.66
N LYS A 122 -22.99 19.64 7.43
CA LYS A 122 -23.51 20.05 6.11
C LYS A 122 -22.78 21.26 5.49
N ASP A 123 -22.07 22.04 6.31
CA ASP A 123 -21.34 23.24 5.90
C ASP A 123 -19.89 22.92 5.50
N LEU A 124 -19.51 21.66 5.64
CA LEU A 124 -18.16 21.18 5.44
C LEU A 124 -18.10 20.08 4.37
N GLU A 125 -17.10 20.17 3.54
CA GLU A 125 -16.66 19.08 2.68
C GLU A 125 -15.64 18.25 3.44
N ILE A 126 -15.94 16.96 3.63
CA ILE A 126 -15.14 16.05 4.42
C ILE A 126 -14.61 14.96 3.51
N SER A 127 -13.30 14.81 3.48
CA SER A 127 -12.58 13.79 2.73
C SER A 127 -11.29 13.41 3.45
N PHE A 128 -10.43 12.64 2.82
CA PHE A 128 -9.11 12.33 3.35
C PHE A 128 -8.05 12.33 2.25
N SER A 129 -6.81 12.53 2.64
CA SER A 129 -5.62 12.17 1.86
C SER A 129 -4.86 11.03 2.53
N VAL A 130 -3.93 10.44 1.82
CA VAL A 130 -3.10 9.36 2.33
C VAL A 130 -1.78 9.94 2.84
N LYS A 131 -1.29 9.43 3.96
CA LYS A 131 0.03 9.83 4.51
C LYS A 131 1.14 9.48 3.54
N GLU A 132 2.21 10.27 3.59
CA GLU A 132 3.44 9.99 2.84
C GLU A 132 3.93 8.56 3.11
N GLY A 133 4.46 7.90 2.08
CA GLY A 133 4.88 6.50 2.15
C GLY A 133 3.75 5.49 2.00
N TYR A 134 2.55 5.94 1.63
CA TYR A 134 1.41 5.08 1.34
C TYR A 134 0.73 5.47 0.03
N VAL A 135 0.13 4.50 -0.62
CA VAL A 135 -0.81 4.68 -1.73
C VAL A 135 -2.12 4.00 -1.39
N TYR A 136 -3.21 4.40 -2.05
CA TYR A 136 -4.49 3.72 -1.89
C TYR A 136 -5.19 3.50 -3.22
N ALA A 137 -6.05 2.51 -3.22
CA ALA A 137 -7.01 2.26 -4.28
C ALA A 137 -8.39 2.04 -3.66
N GLU A 138 -9.42 2.54 -4.32
CA GLU A 138 -10.81 2.41 -3.91
C GLU A 138 -11.61 1.76 -5.04
N LYS A 139 -12.42 0.79 -4.68
CA LYS A 139 -13.40 0.19 -5.58
C LYS A 139 -14.65 -0.21 -4.78
N GLU A 140 -15.79 0.38 -5.14
CA GLU A 140 -17.06 0.15 -4.45
C GLU A 140 -16.98 0.44 -2.94
N ASN A 141 -17.07 -0.59 -2.11
CA ASN A 141 -16.98 -0.49 -0.65
C ASN A 141 -15.62 -0.95 -0.09
N LEU A 142 -14.62 -1.15 -0.95
CA LEU A 142 -13.29 -1.61 -0.57
C LEU A 142 -12.27 -0.49 -0.78
N ILE A 143 -11.52 -0.17 0.27
CA ILE A 143 -10.35 0.71 0.21
C ILE A 143 -9.14 -0.10 0.64
N ILE A 144 -8.11 -0.09 -0.19
CA ILE A 144 -6.84 -0.78 0.08
C ILE A 144 -5.76 0.27 0.25
N PHE A 145 -5.04 0.23 1.37
CA PHE A 145 -3.84 1.03 1.60
C PHE A 145 -2.62 0.13 1.50
N MET A 146 -1.62 0.59 0.77
CA MET A 146 -0.35 -0.12 0.62
C MET A 146 0.80 0.82 1.01
N SER A 147 1.69 0.34 1.89
CA SER A 147 2.94 1.04 2.17
C SER A 147 3.85 0.94 0.94
N THR A 148 4.43 2.05 0.53
CA THR A 148 5.44 2.13 -0.53
C THR A 148 6.86 2.12 0.02
N ASN A 149 7.01 2.10 1.35
CA ASN A 149 8.31 1.98 1.99
C ASN A 149 8.85 0.56 1.75
N ARG A 150 10.01 0.49 1.09
CA ARG A 150 10.74 -0.76 0.85
C ARG A 150 11.97 -0.77 1.74
N ASP A 151 12.08 -1.75 2.62
CA ASP A 151 13.32 -2.03 3.30
C ASP A 151 14.24 -2.90 2.40
N GLN A 152 15.51 -3.02 2.78
CA GLN A 152 16.49 -3.79 2.01
C GLN A 152 16.08 -5.26 1.85
N ASN A 153 15.39 -5.83 2.83
CA ASN A 153 14.93 -7.20 2.76
C ASN A 153 13.83 -7.38 1.69
N LEU A 154 12.87 -6.45 1.62
CA LEU A 154 11.83 -6.46 0.57
C LEU A 154 12.44 -6.29 -0.84
N ILE A 155 13.43 -5.41 -0.98
CA ILE A 155 14.16 -5.21 -2.24
C ILE A 155 14.84 -6.52 -2.64
N THR A 156 15.57 -7.15 -1.72
CA THR A 156 16.25 -8.43 -1.99
C THR A 156 15.26 -9.55 -2.32
N GLN A 157 14.16 -9.67 -1.60
CA GLN A 157 13.12 -10.67 -1.91
C GLN A 157 12.46 -10.42 -3.28
N GLY A 158 12.29 -9.16 -3.69
CA GLY A 158 11.86 -8.79 -5.03
C GLY A 158 12.84 -9.30 -6.07
N LEU A 159 14.11 -8.97 -5.92
CA LEU A 159 15.18 -9.40 -6.82
C LEU A 159 15.26 -10.93 -6.93
N VAL A 160 15.16 -11.66 -5.81
CA VAL A 160 15.13 -13.14 -5.80
C VAL A 160 14.00 -13.69 -6.68
N ARG A 161 12.78 -13.13 -6.59
CA ARG A 161 11.63 -13.57 -7.39
C ARG A 161 11.82 -13.28 -8.88
N ASP A 162 12.33 -12.09 -9.19
CA ASP A 162 12.54 -11.68 -10.58
C ASP A 162 13.65 -12.51 -11.23
N LEU A 163 14.74 -12.77 -10.53
CA LEU A 163 15.80 -13.67 -10.98
C LEU A 163 15.28 -15.11 -11.19
N ALA A 164 14.51 -15.64 -10.22
CA ALA A 164 13.92 -16.97 -10.35
C ALA A 164 13.00 -17.07 -11.56
N ARG A 165 12.14 -16.06 -11.77
CA ARG A 165 11.22 -15.99 -12.92
C ARG A 165 11.98 -15.96 -14.26
N ASN A 166 13.01 -15.12 -14.35
CA ASN A 166 13.82 -15.00 -15.58
C ASN A 166 14.62 -16.28 -15.86
N LEU A 167 15.20 -16.91 -14.82
CA LEU A 167 15.86 -18.20 -14.99
C LEU A 167 14.89 -19.32 -15.39
N GLN A 168 13.67 -19.35 -14.85
CA GLN A 168 12.62 -20.28 -15.28
C GLN A 168 12.20 -20.02 -16.73
N GLN A 169 12.15 -18.75 -17.16
CA GLN A 169 11.88 -18.40 -18.56
C GLN A 169 13.02 -18.88 -19.45
N LEU A 170 14.27 -18.69 -19.05
CA LEU A 170 15.45 -19.17 -19.80
C LEU A 170 15.44 -20.70 -19.93
N ARG A 171 15.01 -21.44 -18.89
CA ARG A 171 14.80 -22.89 -18.98
C ARG A 171 13.84 -23.27 -20.09
N LYS A 172 12.70 -22.57 -20.18
CA LYS A 172 11.69 -22.82 -21.24
C LYS A 172 12.24 -22.53 -22.64
N GLU A 173 12.98 -21.44 -22.78
CA GLU A 173 13.62 -21.06 -24.04
C GLU A 173 14.65 -22.11 -24.52
N LYS A 174 15.39 -22.68 -23.57
CA LYS A 174 16.34 -23.78 -23.82
C LYS A 174 15.67 -25.17 -23.92
N SER A 175 14.33 -25.23 -23.82
CA SER A 175 13.53 -26.47 -23.91
C SER A 175 13.89 -27.52 -22.86
N TYR A 176 14.37 -27.13 -21.67
CA TYR A 176 14.58 -28.04 -20.55
C TYR A 176 13.25 -28.54 -19.97
N ASN A 177 13.24 -29.79 -19.54
CA ASN A 177 12.07 -30.35 -18.89
C ASN A 177 11.75 -29.59 -17.57
N PRO A 178 10.48 -29.19 -17.33
CA PRO A 178 10.10 -28.46 -16.09
C PRO A 178 10.44 -29.21 -14.79
N THR A 179 10.49 -30.53 -14.81
CA THR A 179 10.80 -31.36 -13.62
C THR A 179 12.28 -31.69 -13.46
N GLU A 180 13.10 -31.45 -14.47
CA GLU A 180 14.53 -31.74 -14.47
C GLU A 180 15.28 -30.83 -13.49
N ILE A 181 16.26 -31.39 -12.79
CA ILE A 181 17.19 -30.61 -11.95
C ILE A 181 18.47 -30.42 -12.75
N LEU A 182 18.75 -29.19 -13.11
CA LEU A 182 19.95 -28.83 -13.89
C LEU A 182 21.15 -28.68 -12.95
N SER A 183 22.36 -28.67 -13.54
CA SER A 183 23.57 -28.63 -12.75
C SER A 183 23.80 -27.27 -12.09
N THR A 184 23.81 -26.19 -12.84
CA THR A 184 24.22 -24.89 -12.32
C THR A 184 23.49 -23.75 -13.01
N ALA A 185 23.03 -22.77 -12.21
CA ALA A 185 22.64 -21.46 -12.70
C ALA A 185 23.72 -20.43 -12.37
N TYR A 186 23.92 -19.49 -13.27
CA TYR A 186 24.88 -18.40 -13.12
C TYR A 186 24.13 -17.08 -13.18
N ILE A 187 24.45 -16.18 -12.26
CA ILE A 187 23.98 -14.81 -12.22
C ILE A 187 25.22 -13.92 -12.10
N ALA A 188 25.42 -13.05 -13.08
CA ALA A 188 26.58 -12.17 -13.16
C ALA A 188 26.15 -10.72 -13.35
N ASP A 189 27.14 -9.81 -13.31
CA ASP A 189 26.96 -8.36 -13.34
C ASP A 189 26.17 -7.82 -12.10
N LEU A 190 26.34 -8.50 -10.95
CA LEU A 190 25.79 -8.10 -9.66
C LEU A 190 26.73 -7.11 -8.95
N GLU A 191 26.15 -6.23 -8.14
CA GLU A 191 26.92 -5.41 -7.20
C GLU A 191 27.36 -6.26 -5.98
N GLN A 192 28.38 -5.79 -5.24
CA GLN A 192 28.93 -6.55 -4.12
C GLN A 192 27.93 -6.79 -2.98
N ASP A 193 27.10 -5.80 -2.68
CA ASP A 193 26.05 -5.89 -1.68
C ASP A 193 24.90 -6.80 -2.12
N GLU A 194 24.61 -6.87 -3.41
CA GLU A 194 23.65 -7.82 -3.97
C GLU A 194 24.16 -9.25 -3.91
N VAL A 195 25.42 -9.49 -4.26
CA VAL A 195 26.05 -10.81 -4.08
C VAL A 195 25.91 -11.26 -2.64
N SER A 196 26.20 -10.36 -1.69
CA SER A 196 26.11 -10.64 -0.26
C SER A 196 24.66 -10.96 0.17
N SER A 197 23.71 -10.11 -0.26
CA SER A 197 22.29 -10.27 0.08
C SER A 197 21.67 -11.53 -0.56
N LEU A 198 21.95 -11.78 -1.83
CA LEU A 198 21.44 -12.94 -2.57
C LEU A 198 22.05 -14.26 -2.05
N SER A 199 23.27 -14.22 -1.51
CA SER A 199 23.91 -15.41 -0.92
C SER A 199 23.09 -15.99 0.24
N LEU A 200 22.34 -15.15 0.97
CA LEU A 200 21.43 -15.58 2.03
C LEU A 200 20.18 -16.31 1.48
N HIS A 201 19.86 -16.12 0.21
CA HIS A 201 18.71 -16.70 -0.48
C HIS A 201 19.08 -17.77 -1.51
N THR A 202 20.32 -18.28 -1.47
CA THR A 202 20.81 -19.29 -2.43
C THR A 202 19.95 -20.56 -2.42
N THR A 203 19.53 -21.01 -1.24
CA THR A 203 18.66 -22.19 -1.10
C THR A 203 17.32 -21.98 -1.76
N ASP A 204 16.69 -20.82 -1.57
CA ASP A 204 15.40 -20.50 -2.16
C ASP A 204 15.51 -20.42 -3.70
N LEU A 205 16.55 -19.75 -4.21
CA LEU A 205 16.79 -19.63 -5.64
C LEU A 205 17.08 -21.00 -6.28
N THR A 206 17.93 -21.83 -5.70
CA THR A 206 18.21 -23.18 -6.23
C THR A 206 16.96 -24.03 -6.27
N TYR A 207 16.13 -23.96 -5.23
CA TYR A 207 14.85 -24.67 -5.17
C TYR A 207 13.86 -24.17 -6.23
N LEU A 208 13.66 -22.84 -6.32
CA LEU A 208 12.72 -22.24 -7.27
C LEU A 208 13.14 -22.49 -8.72
N VAL A 209 14.44 -22.42 -9.02
CA VAL A 209 14.97 -22.60 -10.37
C VAL A 209 15.19 -24.07 -10.72
N ARG A 210 15.19 -24.97 -9.72
CA ARG A 210 15.50 -26.41 -9.86
C ARG A 210 16.90 -26.65 -10.42
N VAL A 211 17.91 -26.14 -9.70
CA VAL A 211 19.34 -26.37 -9.98
C VAL A 211 20.04 -26.94 -8.77
N GLN A 212 21.13 -27.67 -8.97
CA GLN A 212 21.93 -28.19 -7.88
C GLN A 212 22.80 -27.12 -7.24
N SER A 213 23.26 -26.16 -8.03
CA SER A 213 24.13 -25.08 -7.55
C SER A 213 23.78 -23.74 -8.21
N LEU A 214 24.12 -22.65 -7.50
CA LEU A 214 23.97 -21.27 -7.95
C LEU A 214 25.32 -20.56 -7.80
N VAL A 215 25.75 -19.89 -8.85
CA VAL A 215 26.95 -19.05 -8.87
C VAL A 215 26.55 -17.61 -9.02
N LEU A 216 26.86 -16.80 -8.01
CA LEU A 216 26.65 -15.35 -7.99
C LEU A 216 28.01 -14.66 -8.21
N SER A 217 28.08 -13.69 -9.10
CA SER A 217 29.33 -13.00 -9.41
C SER A 217 29.12 -11.55 -9.88
N GLN A 218 30.16 -10.74 -9.67
CA GLN A 218 30.20 -9.37 -10.19
C GLN A 218 30.57 -9.30 -11.68
N LYS A 219 31.17 -10.35 -12.22
CA LYS A 219 31.63 -10.41 -13.60
C LYS A 219 31.23 -11.71 -14.26
N LYS A 220 30.99 -11.66 -15.56
CA LYS A 220 30.76 -12.85 -16.41
C LYS A 220 31.99 -13.75 -16.42
N LYS A 221 31.77 -15.05 -16.50
CA LYS A 221 32.82 -16.02 -16.82
C LYS A 221 32.97 -16.14 -18.35
N GLU A 222 34.18 -16.23 -18.84
CA GLU A 222 34.47 -16.22 -20.28
C GLU A 222 33.92 -17.45 -21.03
N ASP A 223 33.85 -18.59 -20.35
CA ASP A 223 33.40 -19.86 -20.95
C ASP A 223 31.89 -20.11 -20.86
N ILE A 224 31.09 -19.10 -20.47
CA ILE A 224 29.65 -19.23 -20.29
C ILE A 224 28.92 -18.27 -21.18
N GLU A 225 27.95 -18.80 -21.91
CA GLU A 225 27.01 -17.99 -22.68
C GLU A 225 25.94 -17.42 -21.73
N TYR A 226 25.81 -16.09 -21.68
CA TYR A 226 24.86 -15.38 -20.86
C TYR A 226 23.77 -14.75 -21.68
N LYS A 227 22.56 -14.75 -21.13
CA LYS A 227 21.44 -13.91 -21.56
C LYS A 227 21.38 -12.68 -20.66
N THR A 228 21.38 -11.50 -21.22
CA THR A 228 21.14 -10.25 -20.48
C THR A 228 19.65 -10.03 -20.27
N ILE A 229 19.28 -9.69 -19.07
CA ILE A 229 17.91 -9.33 -18.65
C ILE A 229 17.95 -7.97 -17.97
N GLU A 230 16.81 -7.27 -17.97
CA GLU A 230 16.65 -6.00 -17.25
C GLU A 230 15.77 -6.22 -16.01
N ILE A 231 16.26 -5.79 -14.84
CA ILE A 231 15.51 -5.78 -13.56
C ILE A 231 15.71 -4.41 -12.92
N ASP A 232 14.61 -3.71 -12.64
CA ASP A 232 14.60 -2.37 -12.01
C ASP A 232 15.51 -1.35 -12.74
N GLY A 233 15.55 -1.41 -14.09
CA GLY A 233 16.35 -0.51 -14.94
C GLY A 233 17.85 -0.86 -14.99
N ARG A 234 18.26 -2.04 -14.50
CA ARG A 234 19.64 -2.55 -14.53
C ARG A 234 19.74 -3.82 -15.35
N GLU A 235 20.85 -3.94 -16.05
CA GLU A 235 21.20 -5.15 -16.77
C GLU A 235 21.88 -6.16 -15.85
N ILE A 236 21.35 -7.38 -15.80
CA ILE A 236 21.90 -8.53 -15.11
C ILE A 236 22.05 -9.66 -16.12
N SER A 237 23.11 -10.44 -16.00
CA SER A 237 23.39 -11.55 -16.91
C SER A 237 23.10 -12.88 -16.23
N ILE A 238 22.29 -13.71 -16.90
CA ILE A 238 21.91 -15.04 -16.40
C ILE A 238 22.27 -16.13 -17.39
N SER A 239 22.62 -17.29 -16.84
CA SER A 239 22.84 -18.51 -17.63
C SER A 239 22.41 -19.74 -16.82
N ILE A 240 22.15 -20.84 -17.55
CA ILE A 240 21.75 -22.11 -16.92
C ILE A 240 22.20 -23.29 -17.81
N ASN A 241 22.73 -24.31 -17.20
CA ASN A 241 23.21 -25.56 -17.82
C ASN A 241 23.00 -26.78 -16.90
#